data_2237ff995e50f072a14a4b51462c0331
#
_entry.id   2237ff995e50f072a14a4b51462c0331
#
_cell.length_a   1.000
_cell.length_b   1.000
_cell.length_c   1.000
_cell.angle_alpha   90.00
_cell.angle_beta   90.00
_cell.angle_gamma   90.00
#
_symmetry.space_group_name_H-M   'P 1'
#
loop_
_entity.id
_entity.type
_entity.pdbx_description
1 polymer ?
#
loop_
_entity_poly.entity_id
_entity_poly.type
_entity_poly.pdbx_seq_one_letter_code
_entity_poly.pdbx_strand_id
1 'polypeptide(L)'
;YKKALNLLRMQFDGQPRNEDGGFWHKKVYPNQMWLDGLYMGTPFLAEYAYRNNDPHAYQEVINQIKIVARHTYDPSNGLFRHACDVSKREKWADKTTGQSQHCWGRALGWYAMAIVDNLDFIPLHEPGRDSVLVILNQIAKTLKKYQSPEGLWYQVMDKSGEPGNYLESSCSSMFVYSLFKAVRKGYIPASYFAVARKGYEGILNEFIKVDENGLVSITKACAVAGLGGKNYRMGDYSYYINELIRDNDPKAVGPFILASLEWEGLPKEKRRFAEPRELVVAQDGTGDYSTIAEALESVRAFMDFDVKIYVKKGTYKEKLIVPSWLQNV
;
A
#
# COMPACT_ATOMS: atom_id res chain seq x y z
N TYR A 1 9.70 22.06 -4.44
CA TYR A 1 8.80 21.01 -3.99
C TYR A 1 7.39 21.20 -4.57
N LYS A 2 6.68 22.32 -4.26
CA LYS A 2 5.30 22.61 -4.72
C LYS A 2 5.13 22.50 -6.26
N LYS A 3 6.13 23.02 -7.05
CA LYS A 3 6.13 22.87 -8.50
C LYS A 3 6.13 21.39 -8.94
N ALA A 4 6.90 20.53 -8.27
CA ALA A 4 6.96 19.10 -8.59
C ALA A 4 5.63 18.40 -8.29
N LEU A 5 4.99 18.72 -7.16
CA LEU A 5 3.66 18.18 -6.82
C LEU A 5 2.61 18.56 -7.86
N ASN A 6 2.60 19.83 -8.28
CA ASN A 6 1.67 20.29 -9.30
C ASN A 6 1.90 19.59 -10.64
N LEU A 7 3.16 19.38 -11.05
CA LEU A 7 3.48 18.64 -12.27
C LEU A 7 3.00 17.18 -12.19
N LEU A 8 3.15 16.52 -11.03
CA LEU A 8 2.60 15.17 -10.83
C LEU A 8 1.08 15.18 -10.91
N ARG A 9 0.41 16.15 -10.27
CA ARG A 9 -1.05 16.27 -10.33
C ARG A 9 -1.55 16.44 -11.77
N MET A 10 -0.90 17.28 -12.56
CA MET A 10 -1.25 17.52 -13.95
C MET A 10 -1.15 16.27 -14.84
N GLN A 11 -0.35 15.26 -14.45
CA GLN A 11 -0.25 14.01 -15.22
C GLN A 11 -1.59 13.24 -15.23
N PHE A 12 -2.40 13.38 -14.17
CA PHE A 12 -3.72 12.73 -14.09
C PHE A 12 -4.71 13.30 -15.11
N ASP A 13 -4.58 14.58 -15.47
CA ASP A 13 -5.44 15.22 -16.46
C ASP A 13 -5.19 14.64 -17.87
N GLY A 14 -3.94 14.27 -18.16
CA GLY A 14 -3.51 13.65 -19.41
C GLY A 14 -3.44 12.12 -19.40
N GLN A 15 -3.86 11.45 -18.31
CA GLN A 15 -3.86 10.00 -18.27
C GLN A 15 -4.99 9.44 -19.11
N PRO A 16 -4.70 8.56 -20.10
CA PRO A 16 -5.73 7.94 -20.90
C PRO A 16 -6.73 7.14 -20.05
N ARG A 17 -7.98 7.10 -20.53
CA ARG A 17 -9.09 6.43 -19.84
C ARG A 17 -9.79 5.46 -20.79
N ASN A 18 -10.39 4.43 -20.21
CA ASN A 18 -11.35 3.60 -20.93
C ASN A 18 -12.73 4.27 -20.99
N GLU A 19 -13.69 3.60 -21.63
CA GLU A 19 -15.06 4.09 -21.81
C GLU A 19 -15.82 4.36 -20.51
N ASP A 20 -15.44 3.69 -19.41
CA ASP A 20 -16.01 3.88 -18.07
C ASP A 20 -15.32 4.98 -17.26
N GLY A 21 -14.30 5.64 -17.80
CA GLY A 21 -13.50 6.65 -17.15
C GLY A 21 -12.34 6.10 -16.30
N GLY A 22 -12.13 4.79 -16.25
CA GLY A 22 -11.02 4.16 -15.55
C GLY A 22 -9.67 4.47 -16.22
N PHE A 23 -8.66 4.79 -15.44
CA PHE A 23 -7.32 5.06 -15.95
C PHE A 23 -6.71 3.81 -16.57
N TRP A 24 -6.11 3.96 -17.74
CA TRP A 24 -5.22 2.92 -18.25
C TRP A 24 -4.05 2.73 -17.27
N HIS A 25 -3.71 1.50 -17.00
CA HIS A 25 -2.57 1.19 -16.13
C HIS A 25 -1.29 1.89 -16.59
N LYS A 26 -1.02 1.89 -17.88
CA LYS A 26 0.06 2.64 -18.55
C LYS A 26 -0.40 3.03 -19.95
N LYS A 27 0.17 4.10 -20.49
CA LYS A 27 -0.11 4.55 -21.88
C LYS A 27 0.16 3.45 -22.91
N VAL A 28 1.11 2.54 -22.64
CA VAL A 28 1.46 1.39 -23.49
C VAL A 28 0.54 0.18 -23.32
N TYR A 29 -0.45 0.24 -22.42
CA TYR A 29 -1.45 -0.78 -22.18
C TYR A 29 -2.86 -0.20 -22.35
N PRO A 30 -3.30 0.03 -23.62
CA PRO A 30 -4.59 0.64 -23.90
C PRO A 30 -5.75 -0.13 -23.29
N ASN A 31 -6.70 0.58 -22.68
CA ASN A 31 -7.92 0.05 -22.06
C ASN A 31 -7.71 -0.96 -20.91
N GLN A 32 -6.48 -1.15 -20.46
CA GLN A 32 -6.19 -2.08 -19.37
C GLN A 32 -6.18 -1.36 -18.02
N MET A 33 -6.88 -1.93 -17.06
CA MET A 33 -6.83 -1.56 -15.66
C MET A 33 -6.26 -2.72 -14.85
N TRP A 34 -5.23 -2.44 -14.07
CA TRP A 34 -4.60 -3.40 -13.17
C TRP A 34 -4.79 -2.92 -11.73
N LEU A 35 -4.99 -3.84 -10.81
CA LEU A 35 -5.12 -3.50 -9.38
C LEU A 35 -3.91 -2.70 -8.87
N ASP A 36 -2.71 -3.03 -9.35
CA ASP A 36 -1.45 -2.34 -9.02
C ASP A 36 -1.51 -0.84 -9.28
N GLY A 37 -2.13 -0.45 -10.40
CA GLY A 37 -2.20 0.94 -10.84
C GLY A 37 -2.87 1.87 -9.81
N LEU A 38 -3.77 1.34 -9.00
CA LEU A 38 -4.46 2.12 -7.98
C LEU A 38 -3.48 2.65 -6.93
N TYR A 39 -2.59 1.79 -6.42
CA TYR A 39 -1.61 2.23 -5.42
C TYR A 39 -0.60 3.22 -6.00
N MET A 40 -0.23 3.06 -7.27
CA MET A 40 0.76 3.93 -7.92
C MET A 40 0.29 5.37 -8.10
N GLY A 41 -1.01 5.63 -8.07
CA GLY A 41 -1.56 6.95 -8.33
C GLY A 41 -2.49 7.49 -7.26
N THR A 42 -3.46 6.70 -6.81
CA THR A 42 -4.57 7.23 -6.02
C THR A 42 -4.19 7.72 -4.61
N PRO A 43 -3.24 7.14 -3.85
CA PRO A 43 -2.83 7.70 -2.57
C PRO A 43 -2.23 9.10 -2.70
N PHE A 44 -1.39 9.33 -3.72
CA PHE A 44 -0.88 10.66 -4.02
C PHE A 44 -2.04 11.63 -4.32
N LEU A 45 -2.99 11.22 -5.15
CA LEU A 45 -4.10 12.08 -5.55
C LEU A 45 -5.03 12.40 -4.37
N ALA A 46 -5.29 11.44 -3.49
CA ALA A 46 -6.10 11.63 -2.28
C ALA A 46 -5.43 12.61 -1.29
N GLU A 47 -4.13 12.44 -1.05
CA GLU A 47 -3.37 13.38 -0.20
C GLU A 47 -3.28 14.77 -0.82
N TYR A 48 -3.05 14.87 -2.14
CA TYR A 48 -3.06 16.14 -2.85
C TYR A 48 -4.42 16.84 -2.71
N ALA A 49 -5.52 16.10 -2.88
CA ALA A 49 -6.87 16.61 -2.71
C ALA A 49 -7.09 17.17 -1.31
N TYR A 50 -6.68 16.44 -0.29
CA TYR A 50 -6.79 16.85 1.12
C TYR A 50 -6.02 18.15 1.41
N ARG A 51 -4.76 18.24 0.92
CA ARG A 51 -3.89 19.41 1.16
C ARG A 51 -4.31 20.65 0.37
N ASN A 52 -5.04 20.49 -0.73
CA ASN A 52 -5.42 21.58 -1.64
C ASN A 52 -6.93 21.85 -1.66
N ASN A 53 -7.73 21.17 -0.84
CA ASN A 53 -9.19 21.23 -0.81
C ASN A 53 -9.82 21.02 -2.21
N ASP A 54 -9.37 19.97 -2.93
CA ASP A 54 -9.84 19.63 -4.27
C ASP A 54 -10.91 18.50 -4.22
N PRO A 55 -12.21 18.84 -4.15
CA PRO A 55 -13.27 17.82 -4.07
C PRO A 55 -13.38 16.97 -5.33
N HIS A 56 -12.99 17.49 -6.51
CA HIS A 56 -13.00 16.72 -7.75
C HIS A 56 -11.99 15.58 -7.71
N ALA A 57 -10.84 15.78 -7.08
CA ALA A 57 -9.83 14.75 -6.93
C ALA A 57 -10.28 13.64 -5.95
N TYR A 58 -11.06 13.94 -4.90
CA TYR A 58 -11.67 12.89 -4.07
C TYR A 58 -12.61 12.00 -4.87
N GLN A 59 -13.51 12.62 -5.66
CA GLN A 59 -14.43 11.87 -6.51
C GLN A 59 -13.70 11.03 -7.55
N GLU A 60 -12.60 11.56 -8.10
CA GLU A 60 -11.74 10.79 -9.01
C GLU A 60 -11.18 9.54 -8.33
N VAL A 61 -10.58 9.67 -7.14
CA VAL A 61 -10.05 8.54 -6.37
C VAL A 61 -11.13 7.49 -6.09
N ILE A 62 -12.30 7.93 -5.59
CA ILE A 62 -13.43 7.04 -5.29
C ILE A 62 -13.90 6.32 -6.56
N ASN A 63 -14.01 7.03 -7.68
CA ASN A 63 -14.45 6.46 -8.94
C ASN A 63 -13.45 5.43 -9.47
N GLN A 64 -12.14 5.71 -9.41
CA GLN A 64 -11.12 4.76 -9.85
C GLN A 64 -11.17 3.45 -9.03
N ILE A 65 -11.33 3.54 -7.69
CA ILE A 65 -11.48 2.37 -6.84
C ILE A 65 -12.72 1.56 -7.22
N LYS A 66 -13.87 2.21 -7.43
CA LYS A 66 -15.13 1.54 -7.80
C LYS A 66 -15.09 0.91 -9.19
N ILE A 67 -14.51 1.61 -10.18
CA ILE A 67 -14.42 1.12 -11.55
C ILE A 67 -13.56 -0.14 -11.60
N VAL A 68 -12.38 -0.12 -10.96
CA VAL A 68 -11.50 -1.28 -10.91
C VAL A 68 -12.18 -2.46 -10.19
N ALA A 69 -12.88 -2.22 -9.06
CA ALA A 69 -13.64 -3.28 -8.39
C ALA A 69 -14.66 -3.94 -9.32
N ARG A 70 -15.45 -3.12 -10.03
CA ARG A 70 -16.48 -3.62 -10.95
C ARG A 70 -15.93 -4.52 -12.05
N HIS A 71 -14.75 -4.18 -12.58
CA HIS A 71 -14.15 -4.92 -13.68
C HIS A 71 -13.31 -6.13 -13.26
N THR A 72 -12.81 -6.15 -12.03
CA THR A 72 -11.88 -7.21 -11.59
C THR A 72 -12.49 -8.20 -10.60
N TYR A 73 -13.59 -7.85 -9.95
CA TYR A 73 -14.24 -8.75 -8.97
C TYR A 73 -14.84 -9.98 -9.66
N ASP A 74 -14.52 -11.15 -9.11
CA ASP A 74 -15.09 -12.42 -9.52
C ASP A 74 -16.05 -12.94 -8.44
N PRO A 75 -17.37 -12.87 -8.66
CA PRO A 75 -18.36 -13.25 -7.67
C PRO A 75 -18.37 -14.76 -7.40
N SER A 76 -17.81 -15.58 -8.28
CA SER A 76 -17.81 -17.05 -8.11
C SER A 76 -16.91 -17.51 -6.96
N ASN A 77 -15.82 -16.77 -6.71
CA ASN A 77 -14.84 -17.11 -5.67
C ASN A 77 -14.63 -15.96 -4.64
N GLY A 78 -15.07 -14.75 -4.96
CA GLY A 78 -14.95 -13.56 -4.11
C GLY A 78 -13.60 -12.87 -4.20
N LEU A 79 -12.74 -13.24 -5.15
CA LEU A 79 -11.44 -12.64 -5.40
C LEU A 79 -11.54 -11.50 -6.42
N PHE A 80 -10.46 -10.73 -6.52
CA PHE A 80 -10.26 -9.72 -7.55
C PHE A 80 -9.16 -10.20 -8.50
N ARG A 81 -9.47 -10.24 -9.78
CA ARG A 81 -8.50 -10.63 -10.83
C ARG A 81 -7.39 -9.60 -10.92
N HIS A 82 -6.17 -10.02 -11.33
CA HIS A 82 -5.01 -9.14 -11.44
C HIS A 82 -5.31 -7.88 -12.24
N ALA A 83 -5.98 -8.03 -13.38
CA ALA A 83 -6.31 -6.96 -14.30
C ALA A 83 -7.57 -7.26 -15.11
N CYS A 84 -8.04 -6.20 -15.80
CA CYS A 84 -9.07 -6.29 -16.84
C CYS A 84 -8.63 -5.46 -18.05
N ASP A 85 -8.80 -6.02 -19.26
CA ASP A 85 -8.81 -5.29 -20.53
C ASP A 85 -10.27 -5.05 -20.93
N VAL A 86 -10.75 -3.82 -20.76
CA VAL A 86 -12.14 -3.45 -21.09
C VAL A 86 -12.46 -3.66 -22.56
N SER A 87 -11.45 -3.51 -23.42
CA SER A 87 -11.61 -3.75 -24.86
C SER A 87 -11.67 -5.25 -25.25
N LYS A 88 -11.28 -6.16 -24.33
CA LYS A 88 -11.25 -7.63 -24.51
C LYS A 88 -10.36 -8.10 -25.68
N ARG A 89 -9.45 -7.27 -26.14
CA ARG A 89 -8.57 -7.56 -27.30
C ARG A 89 -7.32 -8.31 -26.92
N GLU A 90 -6.82 -8.11 -25.70
CA GLU A 90 -5.62 -8.78 -25.22
C GLU A 90 -5.80 -10.31 -25.21
N LYS A 91 -4.72 -11.04 -25.52
CA LYS A 91 -4.76 -12.51 -25.57
C LYS A 91 -4.95 -13.12 -24.18
N TRP A 92 -4.42 -12.46 -23.15
CA TRP A 92 -4.55 -12.88 -21.76
C TRP A 92 -5.94 -12.63 -21.17
N ALA A 93 -6.74 -11.76 -21.79
CA ALA A 93 -8.05 -11.36 -21.31
C ALA A 93 -9.14 -12.34 -21.74
N ASP A 94 -10.01 -12.69 -20.81
CA ASP A 94 -11.24 -13.42 -21.10
C ASP A 94 -12.11 -12.65 -22.10
N LYS A 95 -12.62 -13.32 -23.10
CA LYS A 95 -13.32 -12.67 -24.23
C LYS A 95 -14.73 -12.19 -23.87
N THR A 96 -15.27 -12.65 -22.75
CA THR A 96 -16.59 -12.23 -22.24
C THR A 96 -16.45 -11.12 -21.21
N THR A 97 -15.59 -11.30 -20.22
CA THR A 97 -15.44 -10.39 -19.07
C THR A 97 -14.32 -9.38 -19.22
N GLY A 98 -13.31 -9.66 -20.02
CA GLY A 98 -12.06 -8.89 -20.12
C GLY A 98 -11.07 -9.17 -18.99
N GLN A 99 -11.42 -10.00 -18.03
CA GLN A 99 -10.60 -10.27 -16.84
C GLN A 99 -9.41 -11.16 -17.16
N SER A 100 -8.33 -11.01 -16.35
CA SER A 100 -7.20 -11.93 -16.37
C SER A 100 -7.58 -13.29 -15.77
N GLN A 101 -6.81 -14.33 -16.11
CA GLN A 101 -7.14 -15.70 -15.73
C GLN A 101 -7.08 -15.94 -14.22
N HIS A 102 -6.13 -15.30 -13.52
CA HIS A 102 -5.84 -15.56 -12.11
C HIS A 102 -5.85 -14.32 -11.24
N CYS A 103 -5.93 -14.56 -9.92
CA CYS A 103 -5.85 -13.56 -8.88
C CYS A 103 -4.43 -13.56 -8.29
N TRP A 104 -3.60 -12.62 -8.71
CA TRP A 104 -2.25 -12.48 -8.18
C TRP A 104 -2.29 -11.76 -6.82
N GLY A 105 -1.69 -12.41 -5.80
CA GLY A 105 -1.75 -11.92 -4.42
C GLY A 105 -1.22 -10.48 -4.27
N ARG A 106 -0.06 -10.17 -4.86
CA ARG A 106 0.51 -8.79 -4.79
C ARG A 106 -0.36 -7.73 -5.45
N ALA A 107 -1.02 -8.05 -6.56
CA ALA A 107 -1.94 -7.11 -7.19
C ALA A 107 -3.10 -6.73 -6.25
N LEU A 108 -3.72 -7.74 -5.62
CA LEU A 108 -4.74 -7.51 -4.59
C LEU A 108 -4.15 -6.79 -3.37
N GLY A 109 -2.90 -7.06 -3.01
CA GLY A 109 -2.17 -6.35 -1.94
C GLY A 109 -2.04 -4.86 -2.20
N TRP A 110 -1.62 -4.47 -3.40
CA TRP A 110 -1.58 -3.08 -3.81
C TRP A 110 -2.94 -2.40 -3.75
N TYR A 111 -3.98 -3.10 -4.18
CA TYR A 111 -5.34 -2.57 -4.14
C TYR A 111 -5.84 -2.36 -2.70
N ALA A 112 -5.61 -3.32 -1.82
CA ALA A 112 -5.96 -3.21 -0.40
C ALA A 112 -5.23 -2.03 0.28
N MET A 113 -3.91 -1.90 0.04
CA MET A 113 -3.11 -0.77 0.54
C MET A 113 -3.62 0.56 -0.01
N ALA A 114 -3.90 0.64 -1.32
CA ALA A 114 -4.45 1.86 -1.91
C ALA A 114 -5.73 2.32 -1.20
N ILE A 115 -6.65 1.39 -0.92
CA ILE A 115 -7.92 1.72 -0.28
C ILE A 115 -7.70 2.26 1.14
N VAL A 116 -6.92 1.57 1.98
CA VAL A 116 -6.73 2.00 3.37
C VAL A 116 -5.94 3.30 3.47
N ASP A 117 -5.04 3.58 2.52
CA ASP A 117 -4.26 4.81 2.49
C ASP A 117 -5.08 5.98 1.95
N ASN A 118 -5.90 5.76 0.93
CA ASN A 118 -6.83 6.77 0.42
C ASN A 118 -7.86 7.21 1.48
N LEU A 119 -8.38 6.27 2.28
CA LEU A 119 -9.37 6.55 3.32
C LEU A 119 -8.84 7.45 4.44
N ASP A 120 -7.52 7.61 4.59
CA ASP A 120 -6.93 8.57 5.52
C ASP A 120 -7.21 10.02 5.11
N PHE A 121 -7.38 10.27 3.81
CA PHE A 121 -7.51 11.61 3.24
C PHE A 121 -8.94 11.93 2.75
N ILE A 122 -9.71 10.90 2.37
CA ILE A 122 -11.10 11.10 1.91
C ILE A 122 -11.97 11.51 3.12
N PRO A 123 -12.64 12.67 3.09
CA PRO A 123 -13.49 13.15 4.19
C PRO A 123 -14.58 12.14 4.55
N LEU A 124 -15.00 12.15 5.84
CA LEU A 124 -16.00 11.19 6.35
C LEU A 124 -17.35 11.27 5.62
N HIS A 125 -17.74 12.47 5.20
CA HIS A 125 -19.01 12.71 4.52
C HIS A 125 -18.88 12.81 3.00
N GLU A 126 -17.72 12.45 2.45
CA GLU A 126 -17.54 12.51 1.00
C GLU A 126 -18.45 11.50 0.29
N PRO A 127 -19.25 11.94 -0.71
CA PRO A 127 -20.14 11.05 -1.44
C PRO A 127 -19.39 9.85 -2.04
N GLY A 128 -19.91 8.65 -1.81
CA GLY A 128 -19.30 7.41 -2.32
C GLY A 128 -18.22 6.80 -1.44
N ARG A 129 -17.79 7.46 -0.33
CA ARG A 129 -16.85 6.88 0.63
C ARG A 129 -17.36 5.56 1.21
N ASP A 130 -18.64 5.44 1.46
CA ASP A 130 -19.24 4.19 1.97
C ASP A 130 -19.10 3.04 0.98
N SER A 131 -19.17 3.32 -0.33
CA SER A 131 -18.93 2.30 -1.36
C SER A 131 -17.48 1.79 -1.31
N VAL A 132 -16.51 2.65 -0.99
CA VAL A 132 -15.11 2.24 -0.80
C VAL A 132 -14.96 1.35 0.44
N LEU A 133 -15.65 1.67 1.53
CA LEU A 133 -15.69 0.83 2.74
C LEU A 133 -16.34 -0.54 2.47
N VAL A 134 -17.39 -0.60 1.66
CA VAL A 134 -18.00 -1.88 1.23
C VAL A 134 -16.98 -2.75 0.48
N ILE A 135 -16.24 -2.17 -0.46
CA ILE A 135 -15.18 -2.86 -1.20
C ILE A 135 -14.09 -3.36 -0.25
N LEU A 136 -13.63 -2.54 0.69
CA LEU A 136 -12.63 -2.93 1.68
C LEU A 136 -13.12 -4.10 2.56
N ASN A 137 -14.37 -4.07 3.00
CA ASN A 137 -14.97 -5.18 3.75
C ASN A 137 -15.05 -6.47 2.91
N GLN A 138 -15.33 -6.35 1.61
CA GLN A 138 -15.30 -7.50 0.70
C GLN A 138 -13.88 -8.08 0.58
N ILE A 139 -12.86 -7.23 0.46
CA ILE A 139 -11.46 -7.67 0.46
C ILE A 139 -11.12 -8.36 1.78
N ALA A 140 -11.49 -7.80 2.93
CA ALA A 140 -11.23 -8.40 4.24
C ALA A 140 -11.86 -9.80 4.38
N LYS A 141 -13.10 -9.99 3.90
CA LYS A 141 -13.76 -11.31 3.85
C LYS A 141 -12.98 -12.29 2.98
N THR A 142 -12.54 -11.84 1.82
CA THR A 142 -11.73 -12.63 0.88
C THR A 142 -10.40 -13.03 1.51
N LEU A 143 -9.69 -12.10 2.13
CA LEU A 143 -8.41 -12.38 2.80
C LEU A 143 -8.59 -13.42 3.92
N LYS A 144 -9.63 -13.30 4.74
CA LYS A 144 -9.94 -14.30 5.76
C LYS A 144 -10.22 -15.69 5.17
N LYS A 145 -10.96 -15.76 4.05
CA LYS A 145 -11.32 -17.02 3.37
C LYS A 145 -10.09 -17.74 2.80
N TYR A 146 -9.14 -16.99 2.24
CA TYR A 146 -7.97 -17.53 1.52
C TYR A 146 -6.69 -17.57 2.35
N GLN A 147 -6.76 -17.26 3.65
CA GLN A 147 -5.64 -17.38 4.56
C GLN A 147 -5.28 -18.83 4.80
N SER A 148 -4.03 -19.20 4.58
CA SER A 148 -3.51 -20.55 4.79
C SER A 148 -3.48 -20.94 6.29
N PRO A 149 -3.27 -22.21 6.62
CA PRO A 149 -3.04 -22.65 8.00
C PRO A 149 -1.88 -21.92 8.68
N GLU A 150 -0.83 -21.58 7.93
CA GLU A 150 0.34 -20.82 8.41
C GLU A 150 0.05 -19.32 8.62
N GLY A 151 -1.14 -18.84 8.24
CA GLY A 151 -1.54 -17.45 8.36
C GLY A 151 -1.22 -16.59 7.15
N LEU A 152 -0.64 -17.13 6.11
CA LEU A 152 -0.10 -16.45 4.93
C LEU A 152 -0.99 -16.61 3.70
N TRP A 153 -0.60 -15.99 2.60
CA TRP A 153 -1.32 -16.07 1.33
C TRP A 153 -0.42 -16.50 0.19
N TYR A 154 -1.00 -17.27 -0.72
CA TYR A 154 -0.31 -17.80 -1.90
C TYR A 154 -0.10 -16.74 -2.98
N GLN A 155 0.96 -16.93 -3.78
CA GLN A 155 1.28 -16.14 -4.97
C GLN A 155 0.07 -16.04 -5.92
N VAL A 156 -0.58 -17.18 -6.21
CA VAL A 156 -1.80 -17.28 -7.01
C VAL A 156 -2.95 -17.69 -6.08
N MET A 157 -3.77 -16.72 -5.69
CA MET A 157 -4.74 -16.89 -4.60
C MET A 157 -5.88 -17.85 -4.93
N ASP A 158 -6.32 -17.89 -6.19
CA ASP A 158 -7.38 -18.80 -6.66
C ASP A 158 -6.87 -20.24 -6.91
N LYS A 159 -5.59 -20.51 -6.64
CA LYS A 159 -4.91 -21.77 -6.82
C LYS A 159 -4.19 -22.24 -5.55
N SER A 160 -4.76 -21.96 -4.38
CA SER A 160 -4.19 -22.40 -3.10
C SER A 160 -4.02 -23.91 -3.06
N GLY A 161 -2.82 -24.38 -2.71
CA GLY A 161 -2.50 -25.81 -2.62
C GLY A 161 -2.19 -26.51 -3.94
N GLU A 162 -2.28 -25.84 -5.08
CA GLU A 162 -1.88 -26.41 -6.36
C GLU A 162 -0.34 -26.57 -6.45
N PRO A 163 0.17 -27.63 -7.13
CA PRO A 163 1.60 -27.87 -7.25
C PRO A 163 2.38 -26.69 -7.82
N GLY A 164 3.48 -26.30 -7.15
CA GLY A 164 4.35 -25.19 -7.55
C GLY A 164 3.91 -23.82 -7.03
N ASN A 165 2.69 -23.67 -6.50
CA ASN A 165 2.28 -22.44 -5.84
C ASN A 165 2.97 -22.31 -4.47
N TYR A 166 3.26 -21.10 -4.05
CA TYR A 166 4.00 -20.86 -2.81
C TYR A 166 3.40 -19.69 -2.02
N LEU A 167 3.62 -19.69 -0.72
CA LEU A 167 3.30 -18.58 0.17
C LEU A 167 4.25 -17.42 -0.14
N GLU A 168 3.68 -16.24 -0.40
CA GLU A 168 4.43 -15.11 -0.96
C GLU A 168 4.49 -13.96 0.03
N SER A 169 5.69 -13.44 0.26
CA SER A 169 5.94 -12.49 1.34
C SER A 169 5.40 -11.08 1.08
N SER A 170 5.44 -10.60 -0.15
CA SER A 170 5.00 -9.24 -0.43
C SER A 170 3.49 -9.09 -0.28
N CYS A 171 2.71 -9.98 -0.85
CA CYS A 171 1.25 -9.93 -0.69
C CYS A 171 0.82 -10.15 0.77
N SER A 172 1.47 -11.10 1.47
CA SER A 172 1.19 -11.34 2.88
C SER A 172 1.45 -10.10 3.74
N SER A 173 2.57 -9.41 3.52
CA SER A 173 2.89 -8.17 4.22
C SER A 173 1.90 -7.04 3.92
N MET A 174 1.50 -6.88 2.66
CA MET A 174 0.50 -5.89 2.24
C MET A 174 -0.87 -6.16 2.87
N PHE A 175 -1.29 -7.41 2.91
CA PHE A 175 -2.57 -7.79 3.51
C PHE A 175 -2.58 -7.57 5.01
N VAL A 176 -1.51 -7.95 5.70
CA VAL A 176 -1.38 -7.74 7.15
C VAL A 176 -1.41 -6.25 7.48
N TYR A 177 -0.63 -5.42 6.77
CA TYR A 177 -0.68 -3.96 6.92
C TYR A 177 -2.09 -3.42 6.74
N SER A 178 -2.73 -3.79 5.62
CA SER A 178 -4.07 -3.28 5.29
C SER A 178 -5.11 -3.68 6.33
N LEU A 179 -5.08 -4.92 6.81
CA LEU A 179 -6.01 -5.42 7.83
C LEU A 179 -5.79 -4.74 9.18
N PHE A 180 -4.54 -4.61 9.66
CA PHE A 180 -4.24 -3.91 10.91
C PHE A 180 -4.71 -2.45 10.85
N LYS A 181 -4.33 -1.74 9.80
CA LYS A 181 -4.72 -0.34 9.61
C LYS A 181 -6.24 -0.19 9.53
N ALA A 182 -6.91 -1.05 8.77
CA ALA A 182 -8.37 -1.00 8.62
C ALA A 182 -9.11 -1.26 9.95
N VAL A 183 -8.63 -2.21 10.77
CA VAL A 183 -9.17 -2.46 12.12
C VAL A 183 -8.92 -1.28 13.04
N ARG A 184 -7.69 -0.77 13.09
CA ARG A 184 -7.35 0.38 13.94
C ARG A 184 -8.15 1.63 13.62
N LYS A 185 -8.46 1.83 12.33
CA LYS A 185 -9.24 2.97 11.85
C LYS A 185 -10.76 2.76 11.96
N GLY A 186 -11.20 1.57 12.33
CA GLY A 186 -12.64 1.23 12.38
C GLY A 186 -13.29 1.08 11.00
N TYR A 187 -12.52 0.85 9.95
CA TYR A 187 -13.01 0.65 8.58
C TYR A 187 -13.61 -0.75 8.37
N ILE A 188 -13.14 -1.72 9.14
CA ILE A 188 -13.63 -3.10 9.16
C ILE A 188 -13.83 -3.56 10.61
N PRO A 189 -14.67 -4.61 10.87
CA PRO A 189 -14.89 -5.13 12.20
C PRO A 189 -13.61 -5.56 12.92
N ALA A 190 -13.55 -5.31 14.24
CA ALA A 190 -12.41 -5.66 15.09
C ALA A 190 -12.04 -7.16 15.07
N SER A 191 -12.98 -8.04 14.72
CA SER A 191 -12.74 -9.49 14.60
C SER A 191 -11.67 -9.85 13.55
N TYR A 192 -11.40 -8.97 12.57
CA TYR A 192 -10.33 -9.16 11.59
C TYR A 192 -8.93 -8.94 12.16
N PHE A 193 -8.81 -8.40 13.39
CA PHE A 193 -7.52 -8.33 14.08
C PHE A 193 -6.86 -9.70 14.22
N ALA A 194 -7.64 -10.75 14.53
CA ALA A 194 -7.12 -12.11 14.65
C ALA A 194 -6.53 -12.63 13.31
N VAL A 195 -7.14 -12.28 12.17
CA VAL A 195 -6.63 -12.61 10.83
C VAL A 195 -5.31 -11.89 10.56
N ALA A 196 -5.25 -10.60 10.84
CA ALA A 196 -4.04 -9.79 10.67
C ALA A 196 -2.89 -10.29 11.56
N ARG A 197 -3.18 -10.57 12.86
CA ARG A 197 -2.22 -11.10 13.81
C ARG A 197 -1.65 -12.44 13.37
N LYS A 198 -2.53 -13.39 12.99
CA LYS A 198 -2.09 -14.69 12.49
C LYS A 198 -1.19 -14.53 11.24
N GLY A 199 -1.53 -13.59 10.36
CA GLY A 199 -0.70 -13.26 9.19
C GLY A 199 0.66 -12.70 9.57
N TYR A 200 0.72 -11.80 10.53
CA TYR A 200 1.97 -11.22 11.03
C TYR A 200 2.89 -12.27 11.67
N GLU A 201 2.33 -13.11 12.54
CA GLU A 201 3.05 -14.25 13.14
C GLU A 201 3.57 -15.22 12.06
N GLY A 202 2.76 -15.50 11.03
CA GLY A 202 3.18 -16.30 9.88
C GLY A 202 4.35 -15.68 9.10
N ILE A 203 4.35 -14.36 8.88
CA ILE A 203 5.47 -13.65 8.23
C ILE A 203 6.75 -13.83 9.03
N LEU A 204 6.69 -13.63 10.36
CA LEU A 204 7.85 -13.76 11.22
C LEU A 204 8.42 -15.19 11.18
N ASN A 205 7.58 -16.20 11.16
CA ASN A 205 7.99 -17.59 11.20
C ASN A 205 8.53 -18.10 9.84
N GLU A 206 7.89 -17.71 8.71
CA GLU A 206 8.15 -18.32 7.41
C GLU A 206 9.09 -17.49 6.52
N PHE A 207 9.10 -16.17 6.68
CA PHE A 207 9.81 -15.28 5.75
C PHE A 207 10.99 -14.57 6.37
N ILE A 208 10.99 -14.36 7.69
CA ILE A 208 12.10 -13.65 8.33
C ILE A 208 13.23 -14.61 8.63
N LYS A 209 14.44 -14.25 8.20
CA LYS A 209 15.70 -14.92 8.53
C LYS A 209 16.63 -13.92 9.19
N VAL A 210 17.28 -14.35 10.24
CA VAL A 210 18.36 -13.59 10.91
C VAL A 210 19.64 -14.38 10.73
N ASP A 211 20.66 -13.76 10.15
CA ASP A 211 21.95 -14.39 9.97
C ASP A 211 22.81 -14.36 11.26
N GLU A 212 24.01 -14.94 11.20
CA GLU A 212 24.96 -14.99 12.32
C GLU A 212 25.47 -13.62 12.78
N ASN A 213 25.37 -12.59 11.94
CA ASN A 213 25.74 -11.21 12.23
C ASN A 213 24.53 -10.38 12.74
N GLY A 214 23.36 -10.99 12.88
CA GLY A 214 22.14 -10.33 13.30
C GLY A 214 21.42 -9.55 12.20
N LEU A 215 21.82 -9.69 10.93
CA LEU A 215 21.15 -9.03 9.81
C LEU A 215 19.85 -9.76 9.48
N VAL A 216 18.80 -8.98 9.34
CA VAL A 216 17.42 -9.47 9.07
C VAL A 216 17.14 -9.45 7.59
N SER A 217 16.67 -10.56 7.05
CA SER A 217 16.19 -10.69 5.67
C SER A 217 14.74 -11.13 5.63
N ILE A 218 13.97 -10.59 4.68
CA ILE A 218 12.65 -11.10 4.31
C ILE A 218 12.78 -11.87 2.99
N THR A 219 12.33 -13.10 3.00
CA THR A 219 12.51 -14.05 1.88
C THR A 219 11.23 -14.29 1.11
N LYS A 220 11.30 -15.06 0.03
CA LYS A 220 10.16 -15.55 -0.77
C LYS A 220 9.28 -14.43 -1.37
N ALA A 221 9.86 -13.31 -1.80
CA ALA A 221 9.14 -12.30 -2.56
C ALA A 221 9.20 -12.60 -4.07
N CYS A 222 8.05 -12.59 -4.74
CA CYS A 222 8.01 -12.58 -6.21
C CYS A 222 8.69 -11.32 -6.75
N ALA A 223 9.63 -11.44 -7.67
CA ALA A 223 10.35 -10.29 -8.20
C ALA A 223 9.41 -9.33 -8.93
N VAL A 224 8.69 -9.83 -9.92
CA VAL A 224 7.71 -9.06 -10.68
C VAL A 224 6.79 -10.00 -11.44
N ALA A 225 5.50 -9.66 -11.51
CA ALA A 225 4.58 -10.27 -12.45
C ALA A 225 3.81 -9.19 -13.23
N GLY A 226 3.26 -9.55 -14.36
CA GLY A 226 2.52 -8.64 -15.21
C GLY A 226 1.86 -9.37 -16.37
N LEU A 227 1.22 -8.62 -17.26
CA LEU A 227 0.44 -9.16 -18.37
C LEU A 227 0.87 -8.51 -19.68
N GLY A 228 0.76 -9.23 -20.81
CA GLY A 228 1.15 -8.72 -22.11
C GLY A 228 2.60 -8.26 -22.21
N GLY A 229 2.86 -7.21 -22.97
CA GLY A 229 4.19 -6.62 -23.14
C GLY A 229 5.03 -7.27 -24.24
N LYS A 230 6.29 -6.85 -24.36
CA LYS A 230 7.20 -7.28 -25.45
C LYS A 230 7.43 -8.80 -25.46
N ASN A 231 7.68 -9.40 -24.31
CA ASN A 231 7.74 -10.86 -24.12
C ASN A 231 6.39 -11.29 -23.60
N TYR A 232 5.45 -11.52 -24.45
CA TYR A 232 4.03 -11.60 -24.13
C TYR A 232 3.73 -12.55 -22.96
N ARG A 233 3.27 -11.99 -21.84
CA ARG A 233 2.94 -12.69 -20.60
C ARG A 233 1.45 -13.02 -20.58
N MET A 234 1.14 -14.32 -20.62
CA MET A 234 -0.26 -14.79 -20.66
C MET A 234 -0.97 -14.65 -19.33
N GLY A 235 -0.23 -14.56 -18.21
CA GLY A 235 -0.81 -14.55 -16.88
C GLY A 235 -1.54 -15.85 -16.54
N ASP A 236 -1.12 -16.95 -17.13
CA ASP A 236 -1.56 -18.29 -16.75
C ASP A 236 -0.87 -18.75 -15.47
N TYR A 237 -1.30 -19.89 -14.93
CA TYR A 237 -0.76 -20.41 -13.69
C TYR A 237 0.73 -20.65 -13.76
N SER A 238 1.19 -21.32 -14.84
CA SER A 238 2.60 -21.62 -15.06
C SER A 238 3.46 -20.37 -15.07
N TYR A 239 2.98 -19.28 -15.69
CA TYR A 239 3.68 -17.99 -15.70
C TYR A 239 3.93 -17.47 -14.26
N TYR A 240 2.89 -17.42 -13.42
CA TYR A 240 3.02 -16.84 -12.08
C TYR A 240 3.93 -17.63 -11.16
N ILE A 241 3.89 -18.97 -11.21
CA ILE A 241 4.67 -19.82 -10.30
C ILE A 241 6.14 -19.94 -10.71
N ASN A 242 6.49 -19.60 -11.96
CA ASN A 242 7.86 -19.61 -12.49
C ASN A 242 8.54 -18.23 -12.47
N GLU A 243 7.86 -17.18 -11.98
CA GLU A 243 8.51 -15.89 -11.81
C GLU A 243 9.59 -15.95 -10.72
N LEU A 244 10.66 -15.19 -10.95
CA LEU A 244 11.83 -15.18 -10.07
C LEU A 244 11.42 -14.81 -8.64
N ILE A 245 11.88 -15.57 -7.67
CA ILE A 245 11.75 -15.27 -6.25
C ILE A 245 13.01 -14.56 -5.76
N ARG A 246 12.85 -13.51 -4.95
CA ARG A 246 13.94 -12.70 -4.40
C ARG A 246 13.80 -12.55 -2.89
N ASP A 247 14.94 -12.45 -2.24
CA ASP A 247 15.02 -12.00 -0.85
C ASP A 247 15.21 -10.47 -0.82
N ASN A 248 14.74 -9.84 0.23
CA ASN A 248 14.84 -8.38 0.47
C ASN A 248 14.29 -7.50 -0.67
N ASP A 249 13.31 -8.00 -1.41
CA ASP A 249 12.65 -7.17 -2.41
C ASP A 249 11.90 -6.01 -1.74
N PRO A 250 12.10 -4.74 -2.17
CA PRO A 250 11.45 -3.58 -1.55
C PRO A 250 9.92 -3.67 -1.48
N LYS A 251 9.30 -4.43 -2.39
CA LYS A 251 7.85 -4.66 -2.41
C LYS A 251 7.36 -5.59 -1.29
N ALA A 252 8.27 -6.32 -0.64
CA ALA A 252 7.98 -7.06 0.59
C ALA A 252 8.47 -6.28 1.82
N VAL A 253 9.67 -5.71 1.76
CA VAL A 253 10.29 -4.96 2.88
C VAL A 253 9.43 -3.78 3.31
N GLY A 254 9.01 -2.92 2.38
CA GLY A 254 8.21 -1.74 2.70
C GLY A 254 6.89 -2.07 3.42
N PRO A 255 6.03 -2.92 2.84
CA PRO A 255 4.79 -3.34 3.49
C PRO A 255 5.00 -4.09 4.81
N PHE A 256 6.09 -4.88 4.96
CA PHE A 256 6.42 -5.53 6.23
C PHE A 256 6.77 -4.51 7.32
N ILE A 257 7.54 -3.47 7.00
CA ILE A 257 7.83 -2.37 7.94
C ILE A 257 6.52 -1.68 8.35
N LEU A 258 5.65 -1.36 7.39
CA LEU A 258 4.35 -0.74 7.67
C LEU A 258 3.47 -1.64 8.55
N ALA A 259 3.44 -2.95 8.28
CA ALA A 259 2.71 -3.92 9.11
C ALA A 259 3.28 -4.00 10.53
N SER A 260 4.60 -3.99 10.68
CA SER A 260 5.27 -3.99 11.99
C SER A 260 4.95 -2.73 12.80
N LEU A 261 4.93 -1.56 12.16
CA LEU A 261 4.53 -0.31 12.81
C LEU A 261 3.07 -0.33 13.26
N GLU A 262 2.16 -0.94 12.49
CA GLU A 262 0.77 -1.12 12.92
C GLU A 262 0.66 -2.11 14.09
N TRP A 263 1.44 -3.20 14.06
CA TRP A 263 1.49 -4.20 15.14
C TRP A 263 1.99 -3.61 16.47
N GLU A 264 3.08 -2.88 16.44
CA GLU A 264 3.69 -2.29 17.64
C GLU A 264 2.77 -1.28 18.34
N GLY A 265 1.69 -0.86 17.70
CA GLY A 265 0.72 0.03 18.32
C GLY A 265 1.30 1.39 18.70
N LEU A 266 2.44 1.78 18.13
CA LEU A 266 3.05 3.07 18.40
C LEU A 266 2.02 4.18 18.24
N PRO A 267 1.84 5.09 19.21
CA PRO A 267 0.94 6.24 19.08
C PRO A 267 1.23 6.98 17.78
N LYS A 268 0.17 7.46 17.11
CA LYS A 268 0.31 8.24 15.86
C LYS A 268 1.27 9.41 16.03
N GLU A 269 1.30 10.00 17.22
CA GLU A 269 2.16 11.12 17.59
C GLU A 269 3.66 10.75 17.55
N LYS A 270 4.02 9.51 17.85
CA LYS A 270 5.41 9.02 17.76
C LYS A 270 5.79 8.42 16.40
N ARG A 271 4.82 8.14 15.53
CA ARG A 271 5.04 7.67 14.14
C ARG A 271 5.07 8.81 13.14
N ARG A 272 4.71 9.98 13.58
CA ARG A 272 4.76 11.16 12.76
C ARG A 272 6.24 11.50 12.59
N PHE A 273 6.66 11.50 11.36
CA PHE A 273 7.31 12.72 10.95
C PHE A 273 6.37 13.84 11.35
N ALA A 274 6.73 14.50 12.45
CA ALA A 274 5.83 15.44 13.08
C ALA A 274 5.41 16.48 12.03
N GLU A 275 4.14 16.83 12.04
CA GLU A 275 3.77 18.18 11.65
C GLU A 275 3.66 19.10 12.90
N PRO A 276 4.37 18.90 14.03
CA PRO A 276 4.40 19.90 15.07
C PRO A 276 5.24 21.04 14.53
N ARG A 277 4.65 22.20 14.51
CA ARG A 277 5.37 23.44 14.22
C ARG A 277 6.32 23.84 15.34
N GLU A 278 6.18 23.20 16.48
CA GLU A 278 6.99 23.42 17.68
C GLU A 278 7.28 22.10 18.37
N LEU A 279 8.57 21.87 18.69
CA LEU A 279 9.07 20.72 19.40
C LEU A 279 9.83 21.18 20.63
N VAL A 280 9.76 20.46 21.74
CA VAL A 280 10.49 20.78 22.96
C VAL A 280 11.47 19.66 23.27
N VAL A 281 12.74 20.01 23.39
CA VAL A 281 13.80 19.11 23.86
C VAL A 281 14.10 19.41 25.33
N ALA A 282 14.00 18.39 26.19
CA ALA A 282 14.28 18.51 27.62
C ALA A 282 14.83 17.21 28.19
N GLN A 283 16.00 17.29 28.87
CA GLN A 283 16.63 16.13 29.47
C GLN A 283 15.91 15.60 30.74
N ASP A 284 15.05 16.41 31.33
CA ASP A 284 14.26 16.08 32.51
C ASP A 284 12.98 15.30 32.22
N GLY A 285 12.77 14.91 30.95
CA GLY A 285 11.59 14.16 30.51
C GLY A 285 10.30 15.02 30.32
N THR A 286 10.40 16.33 30.47
CA THR A 286 9.26 17.26 30.32
C THR A 286 9.12 17.80 28.88
N GLY A 287 9.97 17.34 27.94
CA GLY A 287 9.92 17.67 26.53
C GLY A 287 9.39 16.52 25.66
N ASP A 288 9.21 16.80 24.38
CA ASP A 288 8.85 15.80 23.37
C ASP A 288 10.01 14.82 23.10
N TYR A 289 11.26 15.32 23.25
CA TYR A 289 12.49 14.57 23.03
C TYR A 289 13.51 14.86 24.15
N SER A 290 14.41 13.92 24.38
CA SER A 290 15.50 14.05 25.35
C SER A 290 16.80 14.60 24.76
N THR A 291 16.97 14.48 23.42
CA THR A 291 18.12 14.97 22.67
C THR A 291 17.69 15.84 21.50
N ILE A 292 18.60 16.73 21.05
CA ILE A 292 18.37 17.60 19.91
C ILE A 292 18.40 16.77 18.62
N ALA A 293 19.27 15.75 18.54
CA ALA A 293 19.37 14.86 17.42
C ALA A 293 18.04 14.12 17.14
N GLU A 294 17.40 13.55 18.18
CA GLU A 294 16.09 12.90 18.07
C GLU A 294 15.01 13.87 17.56
N ALA A 295 15.01 15.11 18.04
CA ALA A 295 14.08 16.13 17.56
C ALA A 295 14.29 16.47 16.09
N LEU A 296 15.55 16.62 15.64
CA LEU A 296 15.89 16.86 14.24
C LEU A 296 15.51 15.68 13.35
N GLU A 297 15.78 14.44 13.77
CA GLU A 297 15.42 13.23 13.04
C GLU A 297 13.91 13.03 12.92
N SER A 298 13.13 13.57 13.85
CA SER A 298 11.67 13.51 13.81
C SER A 298 11.04 14.47 12.81
N VAL A 299 11.79 15.47 12.33
CA VAL A 299 11.29 16.47 11.38
C VAL A 299 11.33 15.91 9.95
N ARG A 300 10.20 16.00 9.26
CA ARG A 300 10.06 15.50 7.89
C ARG A 300 10.90 16.31 6.90
N ALA A 301 11.48 15.62 5.92
CA ALA A 301 12.17 16.28 4.81
C ALA A 301 11.22 17.18 4.00
N PHE A 302 11.72 18.30 3.47
CA PHE A 302 11.02 19.18 2.53
C PHE A 302 9.70 19.75 3.04
N MET A 303 9.69 20.24 4.28
CA MET A 303 8.52 20.90 4.85
C MET A 303 8.26 22.25 4.18
N ASP A 304 6.99 22.60 4.01
CA ASP A 304 6.54 23.88 3.45
C ASP A 304 6.18 24.93 4.53
N PHE A 305 6.51 24.63 5.78
CA PHE A 305 6.33 25.52 6.94
C PHE A 305 7.53 25.43 7.89
N ASP A 306 7.70 26.45 8.72
CA ASP A 306 8.76 26.49 9.71
C ASP A 306 8.47 25.55 10.89
N VAL A 307 9.48 24.80 11.30
CA VAL A 307 9.49 24.02 12.53
C VAL A 307 10.44 24.67 13.53
N LYS A 308 9.98 24.91 14.75
CA LYS A 308 10.80 25.45 15.83
C LYS A 308 11.12 24.36 16.85
N ILE A 309 12.40 24.20 17.15
CA ILE A 309 12.84 23.27 18.18
C ILE A 309 13.31 24.11 19.37
N TYR A 310 12.52 24.06 20.47
CA TYR A 310 12.86 24.74 21.72
C TYR A 310 13.70 23.82 22.59
N VAL A 311 14.95 24.16 22.82
CA VAL A 311 15.86 23.40 23.67
C VAL A 311 15.86 24.00 25.06
N LYS A 312 15.34 23.26 26.07
CA LYS A 312 15.38 23.67 27.46
C LYS A 312 16.83 23.68 28.00
N LYS A 313 17.06 24.46 29.03
CA LYS A 313 18.38 24.56 29.69
C LYS A 313 18.90 23.19 30.05
N GLY A 314 20.11 22.85 29.60
CA GLY A 314 20.77 21.57 29.81
C GLY A 314 22.16 21.53 29.22
N THR A 315 22.88 20.43 29.39
CA THR A 315 24.16 20.18 28.69
C THR A 315 23.98 19.01 27.73
N TYR A 316 23.90 19.34 26.46
CA TYR A 316 23.68 18.36 25.37
C TYR A 316 25.05 18.04 24.74
N LYS A 317 25.59 16.86 25.01
CA LYS A 317 26.86 16.37 24.44
C LYS A 317 26.60 15.49 23.26
N GLU A 318 26.26 16.07 22.13
CA GLU A 318 25.91 15.37 20.92
C GLU A 318 26.47 16.07 19.67
N LYS A 319 26.75 15.31 18.61
CA LYS A 319 27.09 15.85 17.30
C LYS A 319 25.82 16.05 16.51
N LEU A 320 25.46 17.30 16.27
CA LEU A 320 24.28 17.62 15.47
C LEU A 320 24.62 17.54 13.99
N ILE A 321 23.81 16.81 13.27
CA ILE A 321 23.82 16.75 11.81
C ILE A 321 22.46 17.25 11.32
N VAL A 322 22.46 18.40 10.66
CA VAL A 322 21.26 18.93 9.99
C VAL A 322 21.36 18.54 8.51
N PRO A 323 20.58 17.56 8.05
CA PRO A 323 20.62 17.15 6.65
C PRO A 323 20.15 18.27 5.70
N SER A 324 20.70 18.32 4.50
CA SER A 324 20.38 19.37 3.51
C SER A 324 18.91 19.40 3.06
N TRP A 325 18.16 18.32 3.29
CA TRP A 325 16.71 18.26 3.02
C TRP A 325 15.85 18.81 4.16
N LEU A 326 16.41 19.04 5.35
CA LEU A 326 15.74 19.77 6.42
C LEU A 326 15.85 21.27 6.12
N GLN A 327 14.80 21.78 5.49
CA GLN A 327 14.61 23.21 5.24
C GLN A 327 13.54 23.70 6.21
N ASN A 328 13.66 24.95 6.67
CA ASN A 328 12.69 25.60 7.57
C ASN A 328 12.67 24.98 9.00
N VAL A 329 13.84 24.66 9.56
CA VAL A 329 14.01 24.23 10.96
C VAL A 329 14.88 25.23 11.72
#